data_eba22551a800c9b78586e7afa71cf805
#
_entry.id   eba22551a800c9b78586e7afa71cf805
#
_cell.length_a   1.000
_cell.length_b   1.000
_cell.length_c   1.000
_cell.angle_alpha   90.00
_cell.angle_beta   90.00
_cell.angle_gamma   90.00
#
_symmetry.space_group_name_H-M   'P 1'
#
loop_
_entity.id
_entity.type
_entity.pdbx_description
1 polymer ?
#
loop_
_entity_poly.entity_id
_entity_poly.type
_entity_poly.pdbx_seq_one_letter_code
_entity_poly.pdbx_strand_id
1 'polypeptide(L)'
;ERLLSEADARIEHKAENYQIFKDAHAALGAELTCTLLEELNVAPATCERVRWLVTRHERPGEDSALALLNDADALSFFSLNSSGFIRYFSLEHTRRKVAYTLARLRPEQHARLERVRLAPTVRALLDAQLHRASPTAREGAA
;
A
#
# COMPACT_ATOMS: atom_id res chain seq x y z
N GLU A 1 -10.51 -0.41 -1.90
CA GLU A 1 -11.07 0.82 -1.29
C GLU A 1 -12.47 1.19 -1.83
N ARG A 2 -12.79 0.88 -3.09
CA ARG A 2 -14.15 1.14 -3.64
C ARG A 2 -15.24 0.19 -3.14
N LEU A 3 -14.86 -0.89 -2.47
CA LEU A 3 -15.79 -1.90 -1.95
C LEU A 3 -16.23 -1.61 -0.50
N LEU A 4 -15.63 -0.64 0.16
CA LEU A 4 -16.03 -0.21 1.50
C LEU A 4 -17.14 0.82 1.41
N SER A 5 -18.13 0.71 2.29
CA SER A 5 -19.14 1.75 2.47
C SER A 5 -18.48 3.02 3.05
N GLU A 6 -19.11 4.20 2.87
CA GLU A 6 -18.64 5.44 3.51
C GLU A 6 -18.57 5.32 5.04
N ALA A 7 -19.40 4.46 5.64
CA ALA A 7 -19.37 4.19 7.06
C ALA A 7 -18.08 3.46 7.47
N ASP A 8 -17.65 2.47 6.68
CA ASP A 8 -16.42 1.70 6.92
C ASP A 8 -15.18 2.57 6.76
N ALA A 9 -15.15 3.45 5.74
CA ALA A 9 -14.08 4.42 5.56
C ALA A 9 -13.96 5.42 6.72
N ARG A 10 -15.06 5.75 7.38
CA ARG A 10 -15.07 6.62 8.59
C ARG A 10 -14.54 5.92 9.84
N ILE A 11 -14.68 4.61 9.93
CA ILE A 11 -14.16 3.80 11.04
C ILE A 11 -12.62 3.77 11.01
N GLU A 12 -12.01 3.78 9.82
CA GLU A 12 -10.56 3.80 9.62
C GLU A 12 -9.86 4.91 10.44
N HIS A 13 -10.44 6.11 10.47
CA HIS A 13 -9.85 7.26 11.17
C HIS A 13 -9.97 7.19 12.71
N LYS A 14 -10.80 6.29 13.21
CA LYS A 14 -11.10 6.15 14.65
C LYS A 14 -10.54 4.86 15.25
N ALA A 15 -9.95 4.01 14.44
CA ALA A 15 -9.41 2.74 14.92
C ALA A 15 -8.23 3.00 15.87
N GLU A 16 -8.37 2.66 17.13
CA GLU A 16 -7.29 2.68 18.12
C GLU A 16 -6.13 1.80 17.71
N ASN A 17 -6.41 0.75 16.95
CA ASN A 17 -5.43 -0.12 16.36
C ASN A 17 -5.65 -0.21 14.84
N TYR A 18 -4.90 0.60 14.09
CA TYR A 18 -4.95 0.64 12.64
C TYR A 18 -4.65 -0.71 11.98
N GLN A 19 -3.83 -1.56 12.61
CA GLN A 19 -3.52 -2.89 12.07
C GLN A 19 -4.73 -3.83 12.11
N ILE A 20 -5.55 -3.77 13.18
CA ILE A 20 -6.80 -4.55 13.26
C ILE A 20 -7.74 -4.16 12.13
N PHE A 21 -7.87 -2.86 11.86
CA PHE A 21 -8.67 -2.39 10.73
C PHE A 21 -8.15 -2.95 9.40
N LYS A 22 -6.84 -2.90 9.15
CA LYS A 22 -6.23 -3.42 7.93
C LYS A 22 -6.42 -4.92 7.75
N ASP A 23 -6.30 -5.69 8.82
CA ASP A 23 -6.51 -7.13 8.79
C ASP A 23 -7.98 -7.47 8.45
N ALA A 24 -8.94 -6.78 9.06
CA ALA A 24 -10.37 -6.94 8.75
C ALA A 24 -10.69 -6.53 7.30
N HIS A 25 -10.11 -5.43 6.82
CA HIS A 25 -10.24 -4.97 5.44
C HIS A 25 -9.67 -5.99 4.44
N ALA A 26 -8.48 -6.54 4.71
CA ALA A 26 -7.85 -7.55 3.88
C ALA A 26 -8.67 -8.84 3.85
N ALA A 27 -9.22 -9.27 5.00
CA ALA A 27 -10.09 -10.45 5.07
C ALA A 27 -11.36 -10.27 4.24
N LEU A 28 -12.06 -9.13 4.39
CA LEU A 28 -13.26 -8.81 3.59
C LEU A 28 -12.93 -8.76 2.09
N GLY A 29 -11.83 -8.11 1.72
CA GLY A 29 -11.37 -8.06 0.34
C GLY A 29 -11.08 -9.45 -0.25
N ALA A 30 -10.51 -10.36 0.55
CA ALA A 30 -10.24 -11.73 0.14
C ALA A 30 -11.55 -12.50 -0.13
N GLU A 31 -12.54 -12.39 0.76
CA GLU A 31 -13.85 -13.04 0.58
C GLU A 31 -14.56 -12.54 -0.68
N LEU A 32 -14.66 -11.22 -0.86
CA LEU A 32 -15.31 -10.64 -2.04
C LEU A 32 -14.60 -11.04 -3.34
N THR A 33 -13.27 -11.08 -3.32
CA THR A 33 -12.48 -11.50 -4.49
C THR A 33 -12.73 -12.98 -4.80
N CYS A 34 -12.76 -13.85 -3.79
CA CYS A 34 -13.01 -15.27 -4.01
C CYS A 34 -14.41 -15.53 -4.53
N THR A 35 -15.44 -14.89 -3.99
CA THR A 35 -16.81 -14.98 -4.50
C THR A 35 -16.88 -14.64 -6.00
N LEU A 36 -16.24 -13.52 -6.38
CA LEU A 36 -16.19 -13.12 -7.80
C LEU A 36 -15.44 -14.14 -8.68
N LEU A 37 -14.32 -14.69 -8.19
CA LEU A 37 -13.55 -15.68 -8.94
C LEU A 37 -14.32 -17.01 -9.09
N GLU A 38 -15.09 -17.42 -8.09
CA GLU A 38 -15.96 -18.59 -8.13
C GLU A 38 -17.11 -18.41 -9.15
N GLU A 39 -17.74 -17.23 -9.18
CA GLU A 39 -18.75 -16.87 -10.18
C GLU A 39 -18.18 -16.93 -11.62
N LEU A 40 -16.92 -16.60 -11.78
CA LEU A 40 -16.20 -16.67 -13.05
C LEU A 40 -15.64 -18.08 -13.37
N ASN A 41 -15.98 -19.10 -12.57
CA ASN A 41 -15.51 -20.48 -12.71
C ASN A 41 -13.97 -20.62 -12.69
N VAL A 42 -13.28 -19.80 -11.89
CA VAL A 42 -11.84 -19.94 -11.67
C VAL A 42 -11.58 -21.18 -10.80
N ALA A 43 -10.52 -21.93 -11.12
CA ALA A 43 -10.18 -23.15 -10.40
C ALA A 43 -10.03 -22.91 -8.88
N PRO A 44 -10.58 -23.78 -8.01
CA PRO A 44 -10.56 -23.61 -6.56
C PRO A 44 -9.16 -23.38 -5.98
N ALA A 45 -8.15 -24.08 -6.48
CA ALA A 45 -6.76 -23.87 -6.03
C ALA A 45 -6.24 -22.46 -6.29
N THR A 46 -6.69 -21.82 -7.38
CA THR A 46 -6.36 -20.43 -7.69
C THR A 46 -7.09 -19.48 -6.73
N CYS A 47 -8.37 -19.73 -6.46
CA CYS A 47 -9.16 -18.95 -5.50
C CYS A 47 -8.50 -18.99 -4.11
N GLU A 48 -8.11 -20.16 -3.63
CA GLU A 48 -7.42 -20.32 -2.35
C GLU A 48 -6.07 -19.58 -2.32
N ARG A 49 -5.30 -19.63 -3.41
CA ARG A 49 -4.04 -18.88 -3.51
C ARG A 49 -4.27 -17.38 -3.47
N VAL A 50 -5.28 -16.89 -4.19
CA VAL A 50 -5.65 -15.47 -4.17
C VAL A 50 -6.14 -15.04 -2.79
N ARG A 51 -6.99 -15.83 -2.14
CA ARG A 51 -7.45 -15.62 -0.76
C ARG A 51 -6.27 -15.45 0.19
N TRP A 52 -5.31 -16.35 0.12
CA TRP A 52 -4.10 -16.32 0.94
C TRP A 52 -3.27 -15.05 0.71
N LEU A 53 -3.06 -14.65 -0.56
CA LEU A 53 -2.31 -13.45 -0.93
C LEU A 53 -3.02 -12.18 -0.45
N VAL A 54 -4.31 -12.03 -0.74
CA VAL A 54 -5.09 -10.84 -0.38
C VAL A 54 -5.18 -10.67 1.14
N THR A 55 -5.40 -11.75 1.88
CA THR A 55 -5.44 -11.68 3.35
C THR A 55 -4.12 -11.20 3.95
N ARG A 56 -2.98 -11.43 3.28
CA ARG A 56 -1.64 -11.15 3.81
C ARG A 56 -0.94 -9.94 3.20
N HIS A 57 -1.49 -9.31 2.17
CA HIS A 57 -0.78 -8.25 1.42
C HIS A 57 -0.40 -7.03 2.26
N GLU A 58 -1.00 -6.84 3.42
CA GLU A 58 -0.64 -5.77 4.36
C GLU A 58 0.51 -6.14 5.31
N ARG A 59 1.04 -7.34 5.21
CA ARG A 59 2.12 -7.85 6.06
C ARG A 59 3.33 -8.25 5.22
N PRO A 60 4.56 -8.03 5.71
CA PRO A 60 5.74 -8.54 5.05
C PRO A 60 5.74 -10.08 5.10
N GLY A 61 6.37 -10.71 4.11
CA GLY A 61 6.51 -12.17 4.05
C GLY A 61 7.55 -12.58 3.02
N GLU A 62 8.04 -13.81 3.13
CA GLU A 62 9.10 -14.36 2.26
C GLU A 62 8.57 -14.89 0.91
N ASP A 63 7.25 -15.05 0.79
CA ASP A 63 6.62 -15.53 -0.46
C ASP A 63 6.81 -14.52 -1.58
N SER A 64 7.36 -14.96 -2.71
CA SER A 64 7.71 -14.08 -3.84
C SER A 64 6.49 -13.43 -4.48
N ALA A 65 5.34 -14.11 -4.53
CA ALA A 65 4.10 -13.55 -5.06
C ALA A 65 3.50 -12.51 -4.09
N LEU A 66 3.62 -12.75 -2.78
CA LEU A 66 3.22 -11.78 -1.77
C LEU A 66 4.10 -10.53 -1.83
N ALA A 67 5.42 -10.69 -1.99
CA ALA A 67 6.34 -9.57 -2.16
C ALA A 67 6.01 -8.77 -3.43
N LEU A 68 5.71 -9.45 -4.54
CA LEU A 68 5.28 -8.79 -5.78
C LEU A 68 3.97 -8.03 -5.61
N LEU A 69 2.99 -8.61 -4.92
CA LEU A 69 1.71 -7.95 -4.62
C LEU A 69 1.90 -6.70 -3.76
N ASN A 70 2.75 -6.76 -2.74
CA ASN A 70 3.10 -5.62 -1.90
C ASN A 70 3.78 -4.50 -2.69
N ASP A 71 4.70 -4.83 -3.60
CA ASP A 71 5.32 -3.85 -4.49
C ASP A 71 4.30 -3.21 -5.43
N ALA A 72 3.39 -4.01 -6.01
CA ALA A 72 2.35 -3.52 -6.90
C ALA A 72 1.37 -2.58 -6.16
N ASP A 73 0.96 -2.93 -4.94
CA ASP A 73 0.11 -2.08 -4.10
C ASP A 73 0.80 -0.74 -3.76
N ALA A 74 2.06 -0.80 -3.34
CA ALA A 74 2.83 0.40 -3.05
C ALA A 74 3.00 1.31 -4.28
N LEU A 75 3.34 0.75 -5.44
CA LEU A 75 3.44 1.50 -6.70
C LEU A 75 2.09 2.05 -7.15
N SER A 76 1.00 1.30 -6.94
CA SER A 76 -0.37 1.76 -7.22
C SER A 76 -0.76 2.98 -6.39
N PHE A 77 -0.41 3.00 -5.10
CA PHE A 77 -0.61 4.19 -4.28
C PHE A 77 0.07 5.41 -4.90
N PHE A 78 1.33 5.31 -5.27
CA PHE A 78 2.04 6.44 -5.88
C PHE A 78 1.45 6.84 -7.23
N SER A 79 1.16 5.91 -8.11
CA SER A 79 0.72 6.20 -9.49
C SER A 79 -0.73 6.65 -9.61
N LEU A 80 -1.64 6.12 -8.77
CA LEU A 80 -3.08 6.32 -8.93
C LEU A 80 -3.70 7.11 -7.77
N ASN A 81 -3.30 6.85 -6.53
CA ASN A 81 -4.04 7.29 -5.35
C ASN A 81 -3.44 8.52 -4.66
N SER A 82 -2.12 8.74 -4.79
CA SER A 82 -1.41 9.78 -4.05
C SER A 82 -1.92 11.20 -4.32
N SER A 83 -2.34 11.48 -5.56
CA SER A 83 -2.90 12.78 -5.95
C SER A 83 -4.27 13.06 -5.32
N GLY A 84 -5.11 12.03 -5.16
CA GLY A 84 -6.37 12.10 -4.42
C GLY A 84 -6.11 12.24 -2.93
N PHE A 85 -5.19 11.44 -2.41
CA PHE A 85 -4.87 11.40 -0.99
C PHE A 85 -4.45 12.78 -0.46
N ILE A 86 -3.54 13.49 -1.15
CA ILE A 86 -3.10 14.85 -0.74
C ILE A 86 -4.22 15.91 -0.80
N ARG A 87 -5.29 15.67 -1.54
CA ARG A 87 -6.44 16.58 -1.61
C ARG A 87 -7.39 16.43 -0.43
N TYR A 88 -7.49 15.21 0.13
CA TYR A 88 -8.44 14.88 1.19
C TYR A 88 -7.81 14.90 2.58
N PHE A 89 -6.50 14.68 2.70
CA PHE A 89 -5.80 14.57 3.97
C PHE A 89 -4.78 15.69 4.15
N SER A 90 -4.42 15.96 5.40
CA SER A 90 -3.39 16.96 5.71
C SER A 90 -2.02 16.58 5.13
N LEU A 91 -1.15 17.56 4.94
CA LEU A 91 0.23 17.35 4.49
C LEU A 91 0.99 16.38 5.42
N GLU A 92 0.78 16.50 6.73
CA GLU A 92 1.41 15.61 7.72
C GLU A 92 0.92 14.17 7.58
N HIS A 93 -0.38 13.96 7.37
CA HIS A 93 -0.93 12.63 7.12
C HIS A 93 -0.38 12.04 5.82
N THR A 94 -0.31 12.86 4.77
CA THR A 94 0.26 12.45 3.47
C THR A 94 1.74 12.07 3.61
N ARG A 95 2.52 12.84 4.38
CA ARG A 95 3.93 12.53 4.67
C ARG A 95 4.09 11.15 5.33
N ARG A 96 3.28 10.87 6.35
CA ARG A 96 3.29 9.56 7.02
C ARG A 96 2.91 8.43 6.07
N LYS A 97 1.88 8.63 5.23
CA LYS A 97 1.45 7.63 4.24
C LYS A 97 2.54 7.38 3.19
N VAL A 98 3.20 8.42 2.68
CA VAL A 98 4.33 8.29 1.75
C VAL A 98 5.47 7.50 2.37
N ALA A 99 5.87 7.83 3.61
CA ALA A 99 6.94 7.12 4.32
C ALA A 99 6.59 5.65 4.57
N TYR A 100 5.37 5.37 5.03
CA TYR A 100 4.87 4.02 5.25
C TYR A 100 4.84 3.19 3.95
N THR A 101 4.35 3.78 2.86
CA THR A 101 4.23 3.07 1.59
C THR A 101 5.61 2.81 0.97
N LEU A 102 6.54 3.78 1.07
CA LEU A 102 7.91 3.59 0.62
C LEU A 102 8.64 2.49 1.40
N ALA A 103 8.44 2.40 2.71
CA ALA A 103 9.05 1.36 3.54
C ALA A 103 8.56 -0.06 3.21
N ARG A 104 7.38 -0.20 2.57
CA ARG A 104 6.86 -1.49 2.08
C ARG A 104 7.35 -1.85 0.68
N LEU A 105 7.81 -0.88 -0.09
CA LEU A 105 8.34 -1.09 -1.43
C LEU A 105 9.79 -1.57 -1.32
N ARG A 106 10.10 -2.69 -1.95
CA ARG A 106 11.47 -3.23 -1.95
C ARG A 106 12.45 -2.26 -2.61
N PRO A 107 13.68 -2.11 -2.07
CA PRO A 107 14.66 -1.15 -2.57
C PRO A 107 14.94 -1.24 -4.07
N GLU A 108 14.97 -2.45 -4.62
CA GLU A 108 15.19 -2.69 -6.05
C GLU A 108 14.06 -2.15 -6.95
N GLN A 109 12.90 -1.84 -6.36
CA GLN A 109 11.77 -1.23 -7.07
C GLN A 109 11.77 0.31 -7.01
N HIS A 110 12.62 0.92 -6.18
CA HIS A 110 12.63 2.38 -5.99
C HIS A 110 12.88 3.15 -7.31
N ALA A 111 13.73 2.62 -8.21
CA ALA A 111 13.96 3.23 -9.52
C ALA A 111 12.68 3.36 -10.38
N ARG A 112 11.66 2.55 -10.13
CA ARG A 112 10.36 2.66 -10.83
C ARG A 112 9.62 3.93 -10.45
N LEU A 113 9.83 4.46 -9.24
CA LEU A 113 9.19 5.69 -8.75
C LEU A 113 9.61 6.94 -9.55
N GLU A 114 10.79 6.91 -10.19
CA GLU A 114 11.25 8.01 -11.07
C GLU A 114 10.33 8.18 -12.28
N ARG A 115 9.77 7.06 -12.78
CA ARG A 115 8.87 7.03 -13.94
C ARG A 115 7.41 7.31 -13.59
N VAL A 116 7.09 7.36 -12.30
CA VAL A 116 5.71 7.64 -11.85
C VAL A 116 5.45 9.13 -11.90
N ARG A 117 4.36 9.53 -12.55
CA ARG A 117 3.89 10.91 -12.57
C ARG A 117 3.22 11.25 -11.24
N LEU A 118 3.88 12.04 -10.42
CA LEU A 118 3.40 12.48 -9.11
C LEU A 118 2.99 13.94 -9.11
N ALA A 119 2.03 14.30 -8.25
CA ALA A 119 1.79 15.70 -7.92
C ALA A 119 3.06 16.30 -7.27
N PRO A 120 3.40 17.58 -7.55
CA PRO A 120 4.66 18.19 -7.07
C PRO A 120 4.89 18.02 -5.57
N THR A 121 3.85 18.20 -4.76
CA THR A 121 3.94 18.03 -3.30
C THR A 121 4.26 16.59 -2.90
N VAL A 122 3.63 15.60 -3.56
CA VAL A 122 3.91 14.18 -3.29
C VAL A 122 5.32 13.82 -3.72
N ARG A 123 5.79 14.35 -4.87
CA ARG A 123 7.17 14.18 -5.33
C ARG A 123 8.17 14.71 -4.29
N ALA A 124 7.98 15.92 -3.81
CA ALA A 124 8.85 16.51 -2.79
C ALA A 124 8.89 15.68 -1.48
N LEU A 125 7.74 15.15 -1.05
CA LEU A 125 7.67 14.27 0.12
C LEU A 125 8.41 12.96 -0.11
N LEU A 126 8.26 12.34 -1.29
CA LEU A 126 8.94 11.10 -1.66
C LEU A 126 10.46 11.31 -1.72
N ASP A 127 10.92 12.35 -2.41
CA ASP A 127 12.35 12.65 -2.56
C ASP A 127 13.00 12.90 -1.19
N ALA A 128 12.32 13.61 -0.29
CA ALA A 128 12.78 13.80 1.08
C ALA A 128 12.91 12.48 1.87
N GLN A 129 12.06 11.47 1.62
CA GLN A 129 12.18 10.16 2.25
C GLN A 129 13.32 9.33 1.64
N LEU A 130 13.47 9.35 0.33
CA LEU A 130 14.55 8.65 -0.37
C LEU A 130 15.94 9.17 0.07
N HIS A 131 16.11 10.49 0.19
CA HIS A 131 17.36 11.07 0.68
C HIS A 131 17.69 10.65 2.12
N ARG A 132 16.68 10.53 3.00
CA ARG A 132 16.87 10.05 4.38
C ARG A 132 17.25 8.58 4.45
N ALA A 133 16.81 7.78 3.49
CA ALA A 133 17.09 6.34 3.41
C ALA A 133 18.48 6.04 2.81
N SER A 134 19.11 7.00 2.14
CA SER A 134 20.44 6.83 1.52
C SER A 134 21.53 6.82 2.58
N PRO A 135 22.48 5.85 2.57
CA PRO A 135 23.51 5.69 3.62
C PRO A 135 24.47 6.88 3.76
N THR A 136 24.66 7.65 2.70
CA THR A 136 25.57 8.80 2.66
C THR A 136 25.18 9.98 3.57
N ALA A 137 23.96 10.00 4.11
CA ALA A 137 23.52 11.06 5.02
C ALA A 137 23.98 10.86 6.49
N ARG A 138 24.59 9.73 6.83
CA ARG A 138 25.01 9.41 8.21
C ARG A 138 26.46 9.77 8.55
N GLU A 139 27.30 10.10 7.58
CA GLU A 139 28.74 10.40 7.81
C GLU A 139 29.04 11.89 8.02
N GLY A 140 28.06 12.78 7.98
CA GLY A 140 28.25 14.23 8.13
C GLY A 140 27.88 14.82 9.50
N ALA A 141 27.58 14.00 10.51
CA ALA A 141 27.16 14.45 11.85
C ALA A 141 28.00 13.80 12.95
N ALA A 142 29.34 13.92 12.83
CA ALA A 142 30.28 13.59 13.89
C ALA A 142 31.22 14.77 14.14
#